data_ae3e86b4751cc0386b132cc3d4a6bbe5
#
_entry.id   ae3e86b4751cc0386b132cc3d4a6bbe5
#
_cell.length_a   1.000
_cell.length_b   1.000
_cell.length_c   1.000
_cell.angle_alpha   90.00
_cell.angle_beta   90.00
_cell.angle_gamma   90.00
#
_symmetry.space_group_name_H-M   'P 1'
#
loop_
_entity.id
_entity.type
_entity.pdbx_description
1 polymer ?
#
loop_
_entity_poly.entity_id
_entity_poly.type
_entity_poly.pdbx_seq_one_letter_code
_entity_poly.pdbx_strand_id
1 'polypeptide(L)'
;MRLYPRHFIFLAALPAAALLALWPLPYPMGPTAAVVLLTLALWSTGLLPPFLTSLVFFAAILIAGLASPDLVFAGFGSAAIWLIVSGFVIGAAITGSGLGARMAGTLAPLVGGSYARLIAVMTLAAMALGFVMPSSVGRAVVLVPVGMALAEHLGLARGSNGRIGLAVALTLACNMPSFAILPSNIPNMILAGAAEGQHEVSFSYVSYLALHYPVLGIAKSALTVALVVWLFPDRLVTADAAPDAEATRQATRLTPPEWRVAVILGATLALWMTDRLHGVGPAWVGLATAAVLLMPGIGAVAPRQFNASVDFGMVLFVAAALALGAVVNESGLGAVAAEFLQRLLPLHPGESLVNFLSLTGMAGLMGLVTTNPGVPAVLTPMAPDLAAATGLSLEAVLMTQVVGFATVIFPYQVGPFVLAMQLSGEKLGHVLRITLPLAALTFFLLMPLDWLWWRMLGWL
;
A
#
# COMPACT_ATOMS: atom_id res chain seq x y z
N MET A 1 -2.87 -23.09 -26.59
CA MET A 1 -2.68 -22.00 -25.61
C MET A 1 -4.04 -21.70 -24.97
N ARG A 2 -4.24 -21.99 -23.68
CA ARG A 2 -5.51 -21.69 -23.01
C ARG A 2 -5.55 -20.18 -22.77
N LEU A 3 -6.51 -19.50 -23.40
CA LEU A 3 -6.76 -18.07 -23.15
C LEU A 3 -7.43 -17.92 -21.78
N TYR A 4 -6.76 -17.25 -20.86
CA TYR A 4 -7.34 -16.86 -19.56
C TYR A 4 -8.06 -15.51 -19.68
N PRO A 5 -9.01 -15.15 -18.79
CA PRO A 5 -9.74 -13.88 -18.84
C PRO A 5 -8.84 -12.64 -19.02
N ARG A 6 -7.65 -12.65 -18.44
CA ARG A 6 -6.65 -11.57 -18.56
C ARG A 6 -6.19 -11.30 -20.00
N HIS A 7 -6.13 -12.35 -20.86
CA HIS A 7 -5.79 -12.16 -22.27
C HIS A 7 -6.89 -11.42 -23.03
N PHE A 8 -8.16 -11.67 -22.70
CA PHE A 8 -9.29 -10.97 -23.32
C PHE A 8 -9.30 -9.49 -22.97
N ILE A 9 -8.97 -9.11 -21.72
CA ILE A 9 -8.88 -7.71 -21.30
C ILE A 9 -7.80 -6.99 -22.13
N PHE A 10 -6.63 -7.58 -22.28
CA PHE A 10 -5.54 -6.99 -23.06
C PHE A 10 -5.87 -6.93 -24.55
N LEU A 11 -6.46 -8.00 -25.11
CA LEU A 11 -6.89 -8.03 -26.50
C LEU A 11 -7.98 -7.01 -26.81
N ALA A 12 -8.87 -6.69 -25.85
CA ALA A 12 -9.85 -5.62 -25.99
C ALA A 12 -9.21 -4.23 -25.87
N ALA A 13 -8.15 -4.09 -25.07
CA ALA A 13 -7.42 -2.82 -24.97
C ALA A 13 -6.67 -2.43 -26.26
N LEU A 14 -6.23 -3.40 -27.07
CA LEU A 14 -5.53 -3.11 -28.33
C LEU A 14 -6.37 -2.31 -29.33
N PRO A 15 -7.59 -2.74 -29.74
CA PRO A 15 -8.42 -1.95 -30.65
C PRO A 15 -8.88 -0.63 -30.02
N ALA A 16 -9.13 -0.59 -28.69
CA ALA A 16 -9.46 0.65 -28.01
C ALA A 16 -8.29 1.65 -28.05
N ALA A 17 -7.06 1.20 -27.85
CA ALA A 17 -5.88 2.04 -27.98
C ALA A 17 -5.67 2.53 -29.43
N ALA A 18 -5.87 1.65 -30.42
CA ALA A 18 -5.80 2.04 -31.84
C ALA A 18 -6.87 3.10 -32.19
N LEU A 19 -8.09 2.94 -31.67
CA LEU A 19 -9.14 3.94 -31.85
C LEU A 19 -8.76 5.28 -31.20
N LEU A 20 -8.22 5.26 -29.97
CA LEU A 20 -7.77 6.48 -29.29
C LEU A 20 -6.61 7.16 -30.02
N ALA A 21 -5.66 6.41 -30.55
CA ALA A 21 -4.54 6.95 -31.30
C ALA A 21 -4.98 7.64 -32.61
N LEU A 22 -6.07 7.13 -33.21
CA LEU A 22 -6.64 7.65 -34.51
C LEU A 22 -7.80 8.62 -34.29
N TRP A 23 -8.30 8.76 -33.06
CA TRP A 23 -9.40 9.66 -32.72
C TRP A 23 -8.97 11.13 -32.96
N PRO A 24 -9.85 11.99 -33.42
CA PRO A 24 -9.54 13.40 -33.71
C PRO A 24 -9.37 14.22 -32.43
N LEU A 25 -8.51 13.77 -31.53
CA LEU A 25 -8.05 14.53 -30.38
C LEU A 25 -6.85 15.39 -30.77
N PRO A 26 -6.64 16.55 -30.12
CA PRO A 26 -5.43 17.34 -30.33
C PRO A 26 -4.16 16.51 -30.06
N TYR A 27 -3.15 16.64 -30.90
CA TYR A 27 -1.84 16.03 -30.65
C TYR A 27 -1.16 16.72 -29.44
N PRO A 28 -0.54 15.99 -28.50
CA PRO A 28 -0.25 14.55 -28.49
C PRO A 28 -1.29 13.67 -27.74
N MET A 29 -2.45 14.19 -27.40
CA MET A 29 -3.44 13.58 -26.48
C MET A 29 -3.89 12.17 -26.92
N GLY A 30 -4.26 11.98 -28.18
CA GLY A 30 -4.74 10.67 -28.68
C GLY A 30 -3.69 9.55 -28.56
N PRO A 31 -2.48 9.71 -29.12
CA PRO A 31 -1.39 8.75 -28.96
C PRO A 31 -0.99 8.53 -27.50
N THR A 32 -0.99 9.57 -26.67
CA THR A 32 -0.72 9.47 -25.23
C THR A 32 -1.78 8.59 -24.54
N ALA A 33 -3.07 8.84 -24.81
CA ALA A 33 -4.16 8.04 -24.27
C ALA A 33 -4.03 6.55 -24.64
N ALA A 34 -3.61 6.26 -25.88
CA ALA A 34 -3.37 4.88 -26.34
C ALA A 34 -2.24 4.20 -25.55
N VAL A 35 -1.09 4.87 -25.38
CA VAL A 35 0.05 4.32 -24.60
C VAL A 35 -0.34 4.14 -23.14
N VAL A 36 -1.01 5.11 -22.53
CA VAL A 36 -1.49 5.05 -21.14
C VAL A 36 -2.45 3.87 -20.95
N LEU A 37 -3.45 3.71 -21.83
CA LEU A 37 -4.42 2.61 -21.78
C LEU A 37 -3.74 1.25 -21.86
N LEU A 38 -2.79 1.06 -22.79
CA LEU A 38 -2.04 -0.18 -22.93
C LEU A 38 -1.16 -0.46 -21.72
N THR A 39 -0.53 0.56 -21.15
CA THR A 39 0.29 0.43 -19.95
C THR A 39 -0.57 -0.01 -18.75
N LEU A 40 -1.71 0.62 -18.54
CA LEU A 40 -2.64 0.26 -17.46
C LEU A 40 -3.22 -1.15 -17.67
N ALA A 41 -3.54 -1.53 -18.91
CA ALA A 41 -4.01 -2.87 -19.25
C ALA A 41 -2.93 -3.95 -18.98
N LEU A 42 -1.67 -3.67 -19.27
CA LEU A 42 -0.56 -4.58 -18.97
C LEU A 42 -0.32 -4.70 -17.47
N TRP A 43 -0.34 -3.59 -16.72
CA TRP A 43 -0.20 -3.64 -15.25
C TRP A 43 -1.36 -4.37 -14.58
N SER A 44 -2.61 -4.11 -14.99
CA SER A 44 -3.80 -4.73 -14.38
C SER A 44 -3.91 -6.22 -14.69
N THR A 45 -3.53 -6.64 -15.89
CA THR A 45 -3.60 -8.06 -16.31
C THR A 45 -2.42 -8.89 -15.83
N GLY A 46 -1.28 -8.25 -15.49
CA GLY A 46 -0.05 -8.93 -15.11
C GLY A 46 0.50 -9.85 -16.23
N LEU A 47 0.21 -9.55 -17.50
CA LEU A 47 0.74 -10.30 -18.65
C LEU A 47 2.24 -10.14 -18.78
N LEU A 48 2.76 -8.99 -18.42
CA LEU A 48 4.17 -8.70 -18.27
C LEU A 48 4.48 -8.34 -16.81
N PRO A 49 5.70 -8.62 -16.32
CA PRO A 49 6.14 -8.11 -15.03
C PRO A 49 6.02 -6.57 -15.00
N PRO A 50 5.62 -5.97 -13.86
CA PRO A 50 5.39 -4.52 -13.79
C PRO A 50 6.58 -3.68 -14.25
N PHE A 51 7.81 -4.06 -13.91
CA PHE A 51 9.01 -3.35 -14.34
C PHE A 51 9.23 -3.39 -15.86
N LEU A 52 8.91 -4.52 -16.51
CA LEU A 52 9.05 -4.64 -17.96
C LEU A 52 8.01 -3.77 -18.68
N THR A 53 6.76 -3.75 -18.19
CA THR A 53 5.73 -2.82 -18.67
C THR A 53 6.19 -1.36 -18.53
N SER A 54 6.87 -1.03 -17.43
CA SER A 54 7.43 0.31 -17.20
C SER A 54 8.49 0.68 -18.24
N LEU A 55 9.39 -0.25 -18.56
CA LEU A 55 10.39 -0.03 -19.63
C LEU A 55 9.75 0.15 -21.00
N VAL A 56 8.70 -0.64 -21.30
CA VAL A 56 7.92 -0.49 -22.55
C VAL A 56 7.23 0.87 -22.60
N PHE A 57 6.65 1.33 -21.48
CA PHE A 57 6.04 2.65 -21.38
C PHE A 57 7.06 3.76 -21.64
N PHE A 58 8.20 3.77 -20.96
CA PHE A 58 9.26 4.75 -21.18
C PHE A 58 9.70 4.79 -22.64
N ALA A 59 9.97 3.62 -23.22
CA ALA A 59 10.38 3.52 -24.62
C ALA A 59 9.31 4.05 -25.57
N ALA A 60 8.05 3.67 -25.37
CA ALA A 60 6.95 4.08 -26.22
C ALA A 60 6.74 5.60 -26.21
N ILE A 61 6.71 6.22 -25.02
CA ILE A 61 6.54 7.68 -24.87
C ILE A 61 7.70 8.44 -25.52
N LEU A 62 8.95 7.99 -25.29
CA LEU A 62 10.14 8.68 -25.81
C LEU A 62 10.31 8.51 -27.33
N ILE A 63 10.13 7.29 -27.85
CA ILE A 63 10.27 7.00 -29.27
C ILE A 63 9.18 7.72 -30.09
N ALA A 64 7.95 7.79 -29.55
CA ALA A 64 6.86 8.51 -30.19
C ALA A 64 6.93 10.03 -29.98
N GLY A 65 7.90 10.55 -29.22
CA GLY A 65 8.06 11.98 -28.99
C GLY A 65 6.88 12.62 -28.25
N LEU A 66 6.19 11.85 -27.37
CA LEU A 66 4.98 12.31 -26.68
C LEU A 66 5.28 13.13 -25.43
N ALA A 67 6.47 12.98 -24.86
CA ALA A 67 6.97 13.77 -23.74
C ALA A 67 8.50 13.84 -23.74
N SER A 68 9.06 14.84 -23.07
CA SER A 68 10.50 15.01 -22.95
C SER A 68 11.13 13.97 -22.02
N PRO A 69 12.41 13.60 -22.20
CA PRO A 69 13.13 12.74 -21.26
C PRO A 69 13.12 13.26 -19.82
N ASP A 70 13.25 14.57 -19.64
CA ASP A 70 13.25 15.21 -18.32
C ASP A 70 11.93 14.96 -17.59
N LEU A 71 10.79 15.07 -18.27
CA LEU A 71 9.49 14.76 -17.70
C LEU A 71 9.34 13.27 -17.38
N VAL A 72 9.72 12.41 -18.34
CA VAL A 72 9.57 10.95 -18.21
C VAL A 72 10.42 10.39 -17.07
N PHE A 73 11.60 10.94 -16.85
CA PHE A 73 12.51 10.46 -15.81
C PHE A 73 12.51 11.31 -14.53
N ALA A 74 11.71 12.37 -14.45
CA ALA A 74 11.56 13.20 -13.25
C ALA A 74 11.24 12.38 -11.99
N GLY A 75 10.44 11.30 -12.14
CA GLY A 75 10.07 10.41 -11.06
C GLY A 75 11.25 9.83 -10.28
N PHE A 76 12.41 9.59 -10.93
CA PHE A 76 13.62 9.07 -10.24
C PHE A 76 14.21 10.06 -9.23
N GLY A 77 14.02 11.36 -9.43
CA GLY A 77 14.42 12.40 -8.48
C GLY A 77 13.43 12.63 -7.35
N SER A 78 12.25 11.99 -7.38
CA SER A 78 11.19 12.25 -6.40
C SER A 78 11.53 11.72 -5.00
N ALA A 79 11.04 12.41 -3.97
CA ALA A 79 11.13 11.96 -2.57
C ALA A 79 10.52 10.56 -2.39
N ALA A 80 9.49 10.21 -3.16
CA ALA A 80 8.85 8.89 -3.12
C ALA A 80 9.79 7.74 -3.45
N ILE A 81 10.61 7.86 -4.50
CA ILE A 81 11.59 6.84 -4.88
C ILE A 81 12.61 6.61 -3.76
N TRP A 82 13.15 7.69 -3.19
CA TRP A 82 14.13 7.58 -2.11
C TRP A 82 13.53 7.03 -0.81
N LEU A 83 12.25 7.30 -0.55
CA LEU A 83 11.53 6.68 0.57
C LEU A 83 11.35 5.17 0.35
N ILE A 84 11.07 4.73 -0.88
CA ILE A 84 10.94 3.31 -1.23
C ILE A 84 12.29 2.58 -1.10
N VAL A 85 13.36 3.16 -1.66
CA VAL A 85 14.72 2.59 -1.53
C VAL A 85 15.10 2.46 -0.05
N SER A 86 14.86 3.51 0.74
CA SER A 86 15.09 3.50 2.19
C SER A 86 14.26 2.43 2.89
N GLY A 87 12.99 2.29 2.51
CA GLY A 87 12.08 1.28 3.04
C GLY A 87 12.57 -0.15 2.82
N PHE A 88 13.16 -0.45 1.66
CA PHE A 88 13.79 -1.74 1.40
C PHE A 88 14.99 -2.01 2.30
N VAL A 89 15.86 -1.02 2.50
CA VAL A 89 17.04 -1.15 3.39
C VAL A 89 16.60 -1.33 4.85
N ILE A 90 15.63 -0.55 5.31
CA ILE A 90 15.04 -0.68 6.64
C ILE A 90 14.43 -2.08 6.82
N GLY A 91 13.66 -2.54 5.84
CA GLY A 91 13.08 -3.89 5.85
C GLY A 91 14.13 -4.99 5.94
N ALA A 92 15.23 -4.87 5.18
CA ALA A 92 16.36 -5.79 5.24
C ALA A 92 17.06 -5.80 6.60
N ALA A 93 17.22 -4.61 7.23
CA ALA A 93 17.80 -4.49 8.56
C ALA A 93 16.94 -5.20 9.62
N ILE A 94 15.62 -5.02 9.60
CA ILE A 94 14.68 -5.67 10.53
C ILE A 94 14.71 -7.18 10.36
N THR A 95 14.65 -7.65 9.12
CA THR A 95 14.67 -9.09 8.80
C THR A 95 16.02 -9.70 9.14
N GLY A 96 17.12 -9.07 8.71
CA GLY A 96 18.49 -9.58 8.91
C GLY A 96 18.96 -9.56 10.37
N SER A 97 18.46 -8.64 11.20
CA SER A 97 18.77 -8.61 12.64
C SER A 97 17.96 -9.61 13.45
N GLY A 98 16.84 -10.13 12.94
CA GLY A 98 15.90 -10.95 13.68
C GLY A 98 14.90 -10.17 14.54
N LEU A 99 14.99 -8.83 14.57
CA LEU A 99 14.14 -7.97 15.42
C LEU A 99 12.64 -8.18 15.12
N GLY A 100 12.27 -8.34 13.85
CA GLY A 100 10.88 -8.58 13.46
C GLY A 100 10.32 -9.89 14.02
N ALA A 101 11.07 -10.97 13.93
CA ALA A 101 10.68 -12.27 14.48
C ALA A 101 10.58 -12.23 16.02
N ARG A 102 11.49 -11.51 16.67
CA ARG A 102 11.44 -11.29 18.12
C ARG A 102 10.21 -10.51 18.54
N MET A 103 9.91 -9.41 17.86
CA MET A 103 8.69 -8.61 18.13
C MET A 103 7.44 -9.48 18.02
N ALA A 104 7.35 -10.34 17.02
CA ALA A 104 6.25 -11.28 16.88
C ALA A 104 6.23 -12.32 18.01
N GLY A 105 7.40 -12.86 18.40
CA GLY A 105 7.54 -13.87 19.46
C GLY A 105 7.16 -13.34 20.85
N THR A 106 7.44 -12.06 21.15
CA THR A 106 7.06 -11.46 22.45
C THR A 106 5.54 -11.34 22.65
N LEU A 107 4.77 -11.45 21.58
CA LEU A 107 3.32 -11.39 21.63
C LEU A 107 2.66 -12.77 21.79
N ALA A 108 3.40 -13.86 21.55
CA ALA A 108 2.89 -15.22 21.69
C ALA A 108 2.27 -15.52 23.08
N PRO A 109 2.86 -15.09 24.22
CA PRO A 109 2.27 -15.30 25.55
C PRO A 109 0.94 -14.58 25.75
N LEU A 110 0.67 -13.52 24.97
CA LEU A 110 -0.58 -12.76 25.06
C LEU A 110 -1.77 -13.45 24.39
N VAL A 111 -1.52 -14.51 23.62
CA VAL A 111 -2.57 -15.23 22.86
C VAL A 111 -3.56 -15.90 23.82
N GLY A 112 -3.10 -16.48 24.94
CA GLY A 112 -3.89 -17.17 25.97
C GLY A 112 -5.08 -17.91 25.40
N GLY A 113 -5.22 -19.19 25.43
CA GLY A 113 -6.32 -20.10 25.18
C GLY A 113 -7.51 -19.73 24.25
N SER A 114 -7.51 -18.58 23.57
CA SER A 114 -8.62 -18.06 22.78
C SER A 114 -8.23 -17.77 21.32
N TYR A 115 -8.95 -18.38 20.37
CA TYR A 115 -8.75 -18.12 18.96
C TYR A 115 -8.92 -16.62 18.58
N ALA A 116 -9.96 -15.96 19.11
CA ALA A 116 -10.18 -14.55 18.85
C ALA A 116 -9.03 -13.68 19.33
N ARG A 117 -8.43 -14.04 20.51
CA ARG A 117 -7.26 -13.34 21.03
C ARG A 117 -6.01 -13.58 20.19
N LEU A 118 -5.83 -14.80 19.65
CA LEU A 118 -4.76 -15.09 18.68
C LEU A 118 -4.84 -14.17 17.47
N ILE A 119 -6.02 -14.08 16.83
CA ILE A 119 -6.23 -13.20 15.67
C ILE A 119 -5.96 -11.73 16.02
N ALA A 120 -6.48 -11.25 17.15
CA ALA A 120 -6.29 -9.87 17.60
C ALA A 120 -4.81 -9.54 17.89
N VAL A 121 -4.12 -10.40 18.63
CA VAL A 121 -2.69 -10.20 18.99
C VAL A 121 -1.81 -10.20 17.74
N MET A 122 -2.03 -11.13 16.82
CA MET A 122 -1.27 -11.18 15.57
C MET A 122 -1.56 -9.99 14.64
N THR A 123 -2.80 -9.49 14.66
CA THR A 123 -3.16 -8.25 13.96
C THR A 123 -2.46 -7.04 14.56
N LEU A 124 -2.44 -6.92 15.90
CA LEU A 124 -1.72 -5.84 16.60
C LEU A 124 -0.21 -5.89 16.34
N ALA A 125 0.37 -7.09 16.27
CA ALA A 125 1.78 -7.28 15.89
C ALA A 125 2.06 -6.70 14.49
N ALA A 126 1.20 -7.02 13.52
CA ALA A 126 1.34 -6.51 12.16
C ALA A 126 1.15 -4.99 12.08
N MET A 127 0.20 -4.43 12.84
CA MET A 127 0.00 -2.99 12.95
C MET A 127 1.22 -2.29 13.54
N ALA A 128 1.78 -2.81 14.63
CA ALA A 128 2.99 -2.26 15.25
C ALA A 128 4.19 -2.28 14.30
N LEU A 129 4.41 -3.39 13.59
CA LEU A 129 5.44 -3.47 12.56
C LEU A 129 5.22 -2.48 11.41
N GLY A 130 3.98 -2.11 11.13
CA GLY A 130 3.65 -1.11 10.10
C GLY A 130 4.30 0.25 10.32
N PHE A 131 4.54 0.65 11.57
CA PHE A 131 5.20 1.93 11.90
C PHE A 131 6.71 1.93 11.66
N VAL A 132 7.36 0.78 11.78
CA VAL A 132 8.82 0.68 11.70
C VAL A 132 9.31 -0.05 10.45
N MET A 133 8.45 -0.80 9.78
CA MET A 133 8.78 -1.61 8.61
C MET A 133 7.99 -1.17 7.38
N PRO A 134 8.54 -0.27 6.53
CA PRO A 134 7.84 0.33 5.39
C PRO A 134 7.62 -0.64 4.20
N SER A 135 7.45 -1.92 4.46
CA SER A 135 7.26 -2.94 3.44
C SER A 135 6.22 -3.96 3.86
N SER A 136 5.07 -3.96 3.18
CA SER A 136 4.02 -4.97 3.39
C SER A 136 4.50 -6.39 3.10
N VAL A 137 5.33 -6.55 2.07
CA VAL A 137 5.99 -7.81 1.72
C VAL A 137 6.91 -8.25 2.85
N GLY A 138 7.77 -7.35 3.33
CA GLY A 138 8.68 -7.65 4.45
C GLY A 138 7.93 -8.07 5.71
N ARG A 139 6.85 -7.37 6.08
CA ARG A 139 5.99 -7.76 7.21
C ARG A 139 5.40 -9.16 7.02
N ALA A 140 4.91 -9.49 5.82
CA ALA A 140 4.38 -10.81 5.52
C ALA A 140 5.45 -11.91 5.64
N VAL A 141 6.65 -11.68 5.12
CA VAL A 141 7.79 -12.63 5.21
C VAL A 141 8.16 -12.93 6.66
N VAL A 142 8.06 -11.93 7.55
CA VAL A 142 8.38 -12.10 8.98
C VAL A 142 7.22 -12.75 9.74
N LEU A 143 5.99 -12.21 9.59
CA LEU A 143 4.87 -12.59 10.46
C LEU A 143 4.14 -13.85 10.02
N VAL A 144 4.03 -14.11 8.72
CA VAL A 144 3.23 -15.25 8.25
C VAL A 144 3.86 -16.58 8.68
N PRO A 145 5.18 -16.83 8.50
CA PRO A 145 5.79 -18.07 9.01
C PRO A 145 5.67 -18.23 10.52
N VAL A 146 5.85 -17.14 11.27
CA VAL A 146 5.70 -17.17 12.76
C VAL A 146 4.26 -17.51 13.14
N GLY A 147 3.27 -16.89 12.50
CA GLY A 147 1.85 -17.17 12.75
C GLY A 147 1.48 -18.61 12.38
N MET A 148 2.03 -19.14 11.27
CA MET A 148 1.77 -20.53 10.87
C MET A 148 2.42 -21.55 11.79
N ALA A 149 3.63 -21.29 12.30
CA ALA A 149 4.27 -22.11 13.32
C ALA A 149 3.47 -22.07 14.64
N LEU A 150 2.97 -20.90 15.02
CA LEU A 150 2.11 -20.77 16.20
C LEU A 150 0.76 -21.51 16.01
N ALA A 151 0.18 -21.48 14.81
CA ALA A 151 -1.01 -22.26 14.48
C ALA A 151 -0.78 -23.78 14.68
N GLU A 152 0.35 -24.29 14.22
CA GLU A 152 0.71 -25.70 14.39
C GLU A 152 0.90 -26.04 15.87
N HIS A 153 1.57 -25.19 16.65
CA HIS A 153 1.78 -25.37 18.09
C HIS A 153 0.45 -25.35 18.87
N LEU A 154 -0.50 -24.52 18.46
CA LEU A 154 -1.82 -24.40 19.09
C LEU A 154 -2.86 -25.43 18.57
N GLY A 155 -2.43 -26.42 17.79
CA GLY A 155 -3.27 -27.51 17.31
C GLY A 155 -4.22 -27.15 16.18
N LEU A 156 -4.02 -26.02 15.47
CA LEU A 156 -4.79 -25.65 14.29
C LEU A 156 -4.31 -26.47 13.09
N ALA A 157 -5.03 -27.53 12.75
CA ALA A 157 -4.69 -28.44 11.67
C ALA A 157 -4.71 -27.75 10.29
N ARG A 158 -3.94 -28.29 9.34
CA ARG A 158 -3.99 -27.83 7.93
C ARG A 158 -5.41 -27.98 7.38
N GLY A 159 -5.92 -26.92 6.75
CA GLY A 159 -7.27 -26.87 6.21
C GLY A 159 -8.37 -26.58 7.25
N SER A 160 -8.05 -26.43 8.55
CA SER A 160 -9.01 -25.97 9.55
C SER A 160 -9.40 -24.50 9.32
N ASN A 161 -10.60 -24.12 9.77
CA ASN A 161 -11.03 -22.73 9.69
C ASN A 161 -10.09 -21.81 10.44
N GLY A 162 -9.60 -22.21 11.61
CA GLY A 162 -8.69 -21.38 12.42
C GLY A 162 -7.35 -21.12 11.75
N ARG A 163 -6.76 -22.13 11.11
CA ARG A 163 -5.52 -21.96 10.35
C ARG A 163 -5.72 -21.04 9.14
N ILE A 164 -6.78 -21.29 8.37
CA ILE A 164 -7.13 -20.44 7.21
C ILE A 164 -7.41 -19.01 7.69
N GLY A 165 -8.21 -18.84 8.74
CA GLY A 165 -8.55 -17.53 9.29
C GLY A 165 -7.32 -16.76 9.77
N LEU A 166 -6.36 -17.43 10.43
CA LEU A 166 -5.11 -16.81 10.84
C LEU A 166 -4.25 -16.39 9.64
N ALA A 167 -4.15 -17.24 8.60
CA ALA A 167 -3.45 -16.89 7.37
C ALA A 167 -4.06 -15.66 6.69
N VAL A 168 -5.39 -15.59 6.59
CA VAL A 168 -6.12 -14.45 6.03
C VAL A 168 -5.95 -13.21 6.91
N ALA A 169 -6.06 -13.33 8.24
CA ALA A 169 -5.86 -12.23 9.17
C ALA A 169 -4.47 -11.60 9.02
N LEU A 170 -3.42 -12.43 8.99
CA LEU A 170 -2.04 -11.96 8.80
C LEU A 170 -1.84 -11.30 7.43
N THR A 171 -2.40 -11.88 6.38
CA THR A 171 -2.36 -11.31 5.02
C THR A 171 -2.95 -9.89 5.00
N LEU A 172 -4.12 -9.71 5.61
CA LEU A 172 -4.79 -8.41 5.68
C LEU A 172 -4.07 -7.45 6.63
N ALA A 173 -3.67 -7.91 7.82
CA ALA A 173 -3.04 -7.08 8.83
C ALA A 173 -1.65 -6.56 8.43
N CYS A 174 -0.88 -7.33 7.67
CA CYS A 174 0.40 -6.88 7.13
C CYS A 174 0.26 -5.77 6.07
N ASN A 175 -0.93 -5.56 5.53
CA ASN A 175 -1.11 -4.59 4.43
C ASN A 175 -2.14 -3.49 4.75
N MET A 176 -3.37 -3.84 5.20
CA MET A 176 -4.48 -2.88 5.32
C MET A 176 -4.18 -1.69 6.24
N PRO A 177 -3.67 -1.87 7.48
CA PRO A 177 -3.39 -0.73 8.35
C PRO A 177 -2.28 0.19 7.81
N SER A 178 -1.42 -0.33 6.95
CA SER A 178 -0.30 0.43 6.37
C SER A 178 -0.73 1.46 5.32
N PHE A 179 -1.94 1.38 4.78
CA PHE A 179 -2.49 2.45 3.96
C PHE A 179 -2.68 3.75 4.76
N ALA A 180 -2.83 3.66 6.07
CA ALA A 180 -2.95 4.82 6.96
C ALA A 180 -1.62 5.35 7.49
N ILE A 181 -0.47 4.82 7.05
CA ILE A 181 0.88 5.22 7.48
C ILE A 181 1.67 5.59 6.23
N LEU A 182 2.03 6.86 6.04
CA LEU A 182 2.57 7.40 4.80
C LEU A 182 3.72 6.58 4.20
N PRO A 183 4.83 6.25 4.91
CA PRO A 183 5.95 5.49 4.33
C PRO A 183 5.71 3.98 4.27
N SER A 184 4.56 3.49 4.71
CA SER A 184 4.37 2.06 4.97
C SER A 184 3.78 1.27 3.81
N ASN A 185 3.34 1.95 2.74
CA ASN A 185 2.73 1.31 1.58
C ASN A 185 3.05 2.04 0.28
N ILE A 186 3.23 1.29 -0.81
CA ILE A 186 3.64 1.84 -2.12
C ILE A 186 2.61 2.84 -2.70
N PRO A 187 1.29 2.56 -2.71
CA PRO A 187 0.30 3.54 -3.19
C PRO A 187 0.39 4.90 -2.50
N ASN A 188 0.62 4.90 -1.18
CA ASN A 188 0.80 6.15 -0.41
C ASN A 188 1.99 6.96 -0.92
N MET A 189 3.10 6.27 -1.20
CA MET A 189 4.33 6.91 -1.67
C MET A 189 4.18 7.42 -3.10
N ILE A 190 3.46 6.70 -3.97
CA ILE A 190 3.12 7.18 -5.33
C ILE A 190 2.25 8.42 -5.24
N LEU A 191 1.21 8.42 -4.38
CA LEU A 191 0.37 9.58 -4.17
C LEU A 191 1.19 10.79 -3.69
N ALA A 192 2.04 10.59 -2.67
CA ALA A 192 2.86 11.67 -2.14
C ALA A 192 3.84 12.24 -3.18
N GLY A 193 4.50 11.36 -3.94
CA GLY A 193 5.42 11.77 -4.98
C GLY A 193 4.73 12.46 -6.17
N ALA A 194 3.55 12.01 -6.57
CA ALA A 194 2.77 12.64 -7.62
C ALA A 194 2.21 14.00 -7.18
N ALA A 195 1.71 14.11 -5.94
CA ALA A 195 1.22 15.35 -5.37
C ALA A 195 2.33 16.41 -5.27
N GLU A 196 3.53 16.01 -4.80
CA GLU A 196 4.69 16.89 -4.71
C GLU A 196 5.17 17.32 -6.11
N GLY A 197 5.34 16.36 -7.02
CA GLY A 197 5.91 16.64 -8.34
C GLY A 197 4.98 17.38 -9.31
N GLN A 198 3.66 17.25 -9.17
CA GLN A 198 2.68 17.84 -10.09
C GLN A 198 1.97 19.07 -9.52
N HIS A 199 1.84 19.14 -8.20
CA HIS A 199 1.01 20.15 -7.53
C HIS A 199 1.71 20.88 -6.38
N GLU A 200 3.00 20.59 -6.13
CA GLU A 200 3.80 21.18 -5.03
C GLU A 200 3.19 20.92 -3.64
N VAL A 201 2.37 19.86 -3.51
CA VAL A 201 1.71 19.46 -2.26
C VAL A 201 2.51 18.38 -1.57
N SER A 202 3.01 18.65 -0.37
CA SER A 202 3.73 17.68 0.45
C SER A 202 2.96 17.34 1.73
N PHE A 203 3.00 16.07 2.13
CA PHE A 203 2.26 15.56 3.27
C PHE A 203 3.17 15.33 4.47
N SER A 204 2.77 15.91 5.63
CA SER A 204 3.38 15.60 6.91
C SER A 204 3.00 14.19 7.37
N TYR A 205 3.95 13.46 7.93
CA TYR A 205 3.72 12.12 8.49
C TYR A 205 2.61 12.13 9.55
N VAL A 206 2.68 13.08 10.49
CA VAL A 206 1.72 13.17 11.59
C VAL A 206 0.33 13.55 11.09
N SER A 207 0.23 14.49 10.13
CA SER A 207 -1.08 14.88 9.55
C SER A 207 -1.72 13.71 8.84
N TYR A 208 -0.96 12.99 8.02
CA TYR A 208 -1.42 11.81 7.30
C TYR A 208 -1.89 10.71 8.26
N LEU A 209 -1.09 10.44 9.30
CA LEU A 209 -1.42 9.45 10.32
C LEU A 209 -2.68 9.84 11.10
N ALA A 210 -2.79 11.09 11.56
CA ALA A 210 -3.95 11.57 12.30
C ALA A 210 -5.23 11.52 11.45
N LEU A 211 -5.12 11.80 10.15
CA LEU A 211 -6.27 11.78 9.25
C LEU A 211 -6.79 10.37 9.01
N HIS A 212 -5.91 9.40 8.76
CA HIS A 212 -6.31 8.08 8.25
C HIS A 212 -6.30 6.97 9.31
N TYR A 213 -5.38 7.02 10.30
CA TYR A 213 -5.13 5.87 11.17
C TYR A 213 -6.30 5.52 12.11
N PRO A 214 -7.06 6.46 12.66
CA PRO A 214 -8.19 6.12 13.53
C PRO A 214 -9.23 5.24 12.84
N VAL A 215 -9.55 5.52 11.58
CA VAL A 215 -10.58 4.78 10.84
C VAL A 215 -9.96 3.64 10.03
N LEU A 216 -9.01 3.93 9.12
CA LEU A 216 -8.42 2.90 8.23
C LEU A 216 -7.43 1.99 8.96
N GLY A 217 -6.73 2.50 9.98
CA GLY A 217 -5.82 1.70 10.80
C GLY A 217 -6.57 0.91 11.87
N ILE A 218 -7.18 1.60 12.84
CA ILE A 218 -7.75 0.98 14.05
C ILE A 218 -9.13 0.38 13.78
N ALA A 219 -10.11 1.19 13.38
CA ALA A 219 -11.49 0.71 13.23
C ALA A 219 -11.61 -0.40 12.18
N LYS A 220 -10.93 -0.25 11.03
CA LYS A 220 -10.91 -1.27 9.97
C LYS A 220 -10.21 -2.56 10.40
N SER A 221 -9.12 -2.47 11.18
CA SER A 221 -8.46 -3.66 11.72
C SER A 221 -9.33 -4.40 12.73
N ALA A 222 -10.01 -3.67 13.63
CA ALA A 222 -10.96 -4.27 14.57
C ALA A 222 -12.10 -4.98 13.82
N LEU A 223 -12.64 -4.36 12.79
CA LEU A 223 -13.67 -4.96 11.93
C LEU A 223 -13.14 -6.19 11.19
N THR A 224 -11.89 -6.15 10.71
CA THR A 224 -11.24 -7.29 10.07
C THR A 224 -11.10 -8.47 11.03
N VAL A 225 -10.64 -8.22 12.27
CA VAL A 225 -10.56 -9.24 13.33
C VAL A 225 -11.94 -9.86 13.59
N ALA A 226 -12.96 -9.02 13.75
CA ALA A 226 -14.34 -9.49 13.99
C ALA A 226 -14.85 -10.36 12.84
N LEU A 227 -14.66 -9.94 11.58
CA LEU A 227 -15.04 -10.70 10.40
C LEU A 227 -14.29 -12.04 10.30
N VAL A 228 -12.99 -12.07 10.59
CA VAL A 228 -12.20 -13.31 10.55
C VAL A 228 -12.70 -14.28 11.61
N VAL A 229 -12.90 -13.84 12.84
CA VAL A 229 -13.41 -14.69 13.93
C VAL A 229 -14.81 -15.21 13.62
N TRP A 230 -15.64 -14.41 12.98
CA TRP A 230 -17.02 -14.80 12.62
C TRP A 230 -17.07 -15.75 11.42
N LEU A 231 -16.29 -15.52 10.36
CA LEU A 231 -16.35 -16.29 9.12
C LEU A 231 -15.45 -17.53 9.12
N PHE A 232 -14.45 -17.58 10.01
CA PHE A 232 -13.55 -18.70 10.20
C PHE A 232 -13.50 -19.12 11.68
N PRO A 233 -14.64 -19.50 12.29
CA PRO A 233 -14.68 -19.88 13.70
C PRO A 233 -13.88 -21.16 13.93
N ASP A 234 -13.07 -21.16 15.01
CA ASP A 234 -12.32 -22.34 15.46
C ASP A 234 -12.03 -22.25 16.98
N ARG A 235 -11.50 -23.33 17.54
CA ARG A 235 -11.10 -23.41 18.94
C ARG A 235 -9.67 -23.92 19.04
N LEU A 236 -8.90 -23.37 19.96
CA LEU A 236 -7.56 -23.86 20.25
C LEU A 236 -7.64 -25.17 21.04
N VAL A 237 -6.91 -26.18 20.60
CA VAL A 237 -6.94 -27.53 21.21
C VAL A 237 -6.00 -27.59 22.41
N THR A 238 -4.93 -26.84 22.42
CA THR A 238 -3.89 -26.79 23.48
C THR A 238 -3.94 -25.44 24.20
N ALA A 239 -4.88 -25.30 25.14
CA ALA A 239 -5.01 -24.08 25.95
C ALA A 239 -3.91 -23.97 27.05
N ASP A 240 -3.27 -25.10 27.41
CA ASP A 240 -2.38 -25.20 28.58
C ASP A 240 -0.86 -25.32 28.30
N ALA A 241 -0.47 -25.19 27.03
CA ALA A 241 0.97 -25.10 26.74
C ALA A 241 1.49 -23.71 27.14
N ALA A 242 1.77 -23.54 28.42
CA ALA A 242 2.58 -22.41 28.89
C ALA A 242 3.88 -22.41 28.06
N PRO A 243 4.30 -21.31 27.45
CA PRO A 243 5.58 -21.21 26.78
C PRO A 243 6.66 -21.60 27.81
N ASP A 244 7.62 -22.41 27.39
CA ASP A 244 8.80 -22.76 28.24
C ASP A 244 9.33 -21.45 28.85
N ALA A 245 9.28 -21.36 30.19
CA ALA A 245 9.67 -20.16 30.93
C ALA A 245 11.14 -19.79 30.66
N GLU A 246 11.95 -20.77 30.26
CA GLU A 246 13.35 -20.61 29.91
C GLU A 246 13.54 -20.05 28.50
N ALA A 247 12.73 -20.50 27.50
CA ALA A 247 12.66 -19.90 26.17
C ALA A 247 12.15 -18.45 26.23
N THR A 248 11.21 -18.17 27.13
CA THR A 248 10.67 -16.81 27.37
C THR A 248 11.72 -15.90 28.01
N ARG A 249 12.57 -16.41 28.92
CA ARG A 249 13.66 -15.62 29.56
C ARG A 249 14.83 -15.35 28.62
N GLN A 250 15.16 -16.24 27.68
CA GLN A 250 16.15 -15.97 26.62
C GLN A 250 15.61 -14.99 25.60
N ALA A 251 14.30 -14.93 25.41
CA ALA A 251 13.63 -13.96 24.56
C ALA A 251 13.64 -12.51 25.12
N THR A 252 14.03 -12.28 26.37
CA THR A 252 13.95 -10.93 26.99
C THR A 252 15.15 -10.02 26.72
N ARG A 253 16.30 -10.54 26.29
CA ARG A 253 17.47 -9.68 26.00
C ARG A 253 17.68 -9.54 24.50
N LEU A 254 17.65 -8.30 24.01
CA LEU A 254 18.00 -7.98 22.62
C LEU A 254 19.48 -8.32 22.39
N THR A 255 19.76 -8.97 21.26
CA THR A 255 21.13 -9.13 20.78
C THR A 255 21.70 -7.78 20.36
N PRO A 256 23.04 -7.62 20.31
CA PRO A 256 23.64 -6.36 19.88
C PRO A 256 23.18 -5.87 18.50
N PRO A 257 22.97 -6.72 17.46
CA PRO A 257 22.39 -6.29 16.21
C PRO A 257 20.93 -5.82 16.34
N GLU A 258 20.09 -6.57 17.08
CA GLU A 258 18.69 -6.19 17.30
C GLU A 258 18.58 -4.86 18.04
N TRP A 259 19.41 -4.66 19.08
CA TRP A 259 19.44 -3.40 19.82
C TRP A 259 19.80 -2.21 18.95
N ARG A 260 20.85 -2.34 18.12
CA ARG A 260 21.26 -1.27 17.18
C ARG A 260 20.12 -0.92 16.22
N VAL A 261 19.50 -1.92 15.59
CA VAL A 261 18.36 -1.69 14.70
C VAL A 261 17.19 -1.05 15.44
N ALA A 262 16.86 -1.54 16.64
CA ALA A 262 15.76 -0.99 17.44
C ALA A 262 15.99 0.49 17.80
N VAL A 263 17.20 0.87 18.17
CA VAL A 263 17.56 2.27 18.49
C VAL A 263 17.48 3.14 17.25
N ILE A 264 18.04 2.70 16.12
CA ILE A 264 18.00 3.46 14.86
C ILE A 264 16.56 3.65 14.41
N LEU A 265 15.73 2.62 14.44
CA LEU A 265 14.32 2.70 14.05
C LEU A 265 13.49 3.52 15.03
N GLY A 266 13.77 3.43 16.33
CA GLY A 266 13.15 4.28 17.33
C GLY A 266 13.44 5.76 17.11
N ALA A 267 14.69 6.11 16.79
CA ALA A 267 15.07 7.47 16.42
C ALA A 267 14.40 7.90 15.11
N THR A 268 14.33 7.02 14.10
CA THR A 268 13.65 7.30 12.83
C THR A 268 12.16 7.60 13.06
N LEU A 269 11.48 6.77 13.85
CA LEU A 269 10.07 7.00 14.17
C LEU A 269 9.87 8.30 14.96
N ALA A 270 10.75 8.59 15.91
CA ALA A 270 10.71 9.86 16.65
C ALA A 270 10.85 11.07 15.70
N LEU A 271 11.79 11.01 14.75
CA LEU A 271 11.94 12.05 13.73
C LEU A 271 10.70 12.17 12.83
N TRP A 272 10.11 11.06 12.39
CA TRP A 272 8.86 11.10 11.63
C TRP A 272 7.70 11.70 12.43
N MET A 273 7.58 11.35 13.71
CA MET A 273 6.53 11.89 14.59
C MET A 273 6.72 13.37 14.95
N THR A 274 7.91 13.90 14.73
CA THR A 274 8.26 15.30 15.02
C THR A 274 8.54 16.11 13.74
N ASP A 275 8.13 15.63 12.58
CA ASP A 275 8.38 16.25 11.27
C ASP A 275 7.92 17.71 11.20
N ARG A 276 6.83 18.06 11.88
CA ARG A 276 6.34 19.45 11.99
C ARG A 276 7.26 20.38 12.78
N LEU A 277 8.13 19.84 13.66
CA LEU A 277 9.05 20.65 14.46
C LEU A 277 10.32 21.02 13.71
N HIS A 278 10.82 20.10 12.88
CA HIS A 278 12.10 20.29 12.15
C HIS A 278 11.94 20.49 10.64
N GLY A 279 10.73 20.30 10.08
CA GLY A 279 10.42 20.55 8.68
C GLY A 279 11.07 19.57 7.67
N VAL A 280 11.72 18.48 8.14
CA VAL A 280 12.35 17.49 7.25
C VAL A 280 11.33 16.43 6.85
N GLY A 281 11.08 16.30 5.56
CA GLY A 281 10.11 15.32 5.05
C GLY A 281 10.49 13.87 5.34
N PRO A 282 9.50 12.96 5.43
CA PRO A 282 9.72 11.56 5.79
C PRO A 282 10.71 10.81 4.90
N ALA A 283 10.81 11.16 3.63
CA ALA A 283 11.73 10.55 2.67
C ALA A 283 13.20 10.78 3.03
N TRP A 284 13.53 11.99 3.44
CA TRP A 284 14.92 12.38 3.76
C TRP A 284 15.36 11.79 5.10
N VAL A 285 14.47 11.72 6.08
CA VAL A 285 14.70 10.99 7.33
C VAL A 285 14.91 9.50 7.03
N GLY A 286 14.07 8.91 6.16
CA GLY A 286 14.23 7.52 5.71
C GLY A 286 15.57 7.28 5.02
N LEU A 287 15.99 8.18 4.12
CA LEU A 287 17.27 8.09 3.42
C LEU A 287 18.47 8.15 4.38
N ALA A 288 18.43 9.07 5.34
CA ALA A 288 19.46 9.15 6.39
C ALA A 288 19.52 7.87 7.22
N THR A 289 18.36 7.32 7.57
CA THR A 289 18.24 6.03 8.29
C THR A 289 18.84 4.88 7.48
N ALA A 290 18.54 4.79 6.18
CA ALA A 290 19.11 3.76 5.30
C ALA A 290 20.63 3.88 5.21
N ALA A 291 21.16 5.09 5.10
CA ALA A 291 22.60 5.35 5.10
C ALA A 291 23.26 4.87 6.39
N VAL A 292 22.67 5.18 7.56
CA VAL A 292 23.19 4.73 8.86
C VAL A 292 23.11 3.19 8.97
N LEU A 293 22.02 2.56 8.51
CA LEU A 293 21.87 1.10 8.53
C LEU A 293 22.87 0.36 7.62
N LEU A 294 23.36 1.01 6.57
CA LEU A 294 24.37 0.49 5.65
C LEU A 294 25.80 0.82 6.10
N MET A 295 26.00 1.71 7.08
CA MET A 295 27.32 2.18 7.50
C MET A 295 28.13 1.05 8.14
N PRO A 296 29.37 0.78 7.66
CA PRO A 296 30.23 -0.26 8.23
C PRO A 296 30.49 -0.03 9.73
N GLY A 297 30.38 -1.08 10.52
CA GLY A 297 30.60 -1.06 11.98
C GLY A 297 29.43 -0.54 12.81
N ILE A 298 28.56 0.31 12.29
CA ILE A 298 27.38 0.86 12.98
C ILE A 298 26.12 0.13 12.53
N GLY A 299 25.95 0.03 11.22
CA GLY A 299 24.76 -0.52 10.60
C GLY A 299 24.56 -2.02 10.77
N ALA A 300 23.39 -2.49 10.37
CA ALA A 300 22.99 -3.90 10.44
C ALA A 300 22.87 -4.56 9.05
N VAL A 301 23.02 -3.80 7.97
CA VAL A 301 22.99 -4.29 6.59
C VAL A 301 24.38 -4.09 5.97
N ALA A 302 25.01 -5.18 5.56
CA ALA A 302 26.31 -5.05 4.91
C ALA A 302 26.16 -4.31 3.55
N PRO A 303 27.04 -3.34 3.21
CA PRO A 303 26.93 -2.58 1.94
C PRO A 303 26.81 -3.44 0.70
N ARG A 304 27.48 -4.61 0.67
CA ARG A 304 27.39 -5.60 -0.42
C ARG A 304 25.99 -6.21 -0.59
N GLN A 305 25.13 -6.13 0.43
CA GLN A 305 23.76 -6.64 0.40
C GLN A 305 22.77 -5.60 -0.15
N PHE A 306 23.18 -4.36 -0.40
CA PHE A 306 22.31 -3.29 -0.88
C PHE A 306 21.55 -3.69 -2.13
N ASN A 307 22.23 -4.20 -3.16
CA ASN A 307 21.60 -4.62 -4.43
C ASN A 307 20.62 -5.78 -4.25
N ALA A 308 20.86 -6.67 -3.27
CA ALA A 308 19.95 -7.77 -2.96
C ALA A 308 18.76 -7.34 -2.09
N SER A 309 18.89 -6.22 -1.39
CA SER A 309 17.85 -5.69 -0.50
C SER A 309 16.85 -4.81 -1.25
N VAL A 310 17.28 -4.09 -2.29
CA VAL A 310 16.45 -3.16 -3.05
C VAL A 310 15.84 -3.85 -4.26
N ASP A 311 14.52 -3.88 -4.32
CA ASP A 311 13.79 -4.33 -5.51
C ASP A 311 13.77 -3.21 -6.57
N PHE A 312 14.76 -3.24 -7.46
CA PHE A 312 14.87 -2.29 -8.58
C PHE A 312 13.68 -2.39 -9.55
N GLY A 313 13.05 -3.55 -9.68
CA GLY A 313 11.85 -3.70 -10.48
C GLY A 313 10.71 -2.84 -9.93
N MET A 314 10.57 -2.80 -8.61
CA MET A 314 9.60 -1.94 -7.94
C MET A 314 9.95 -0.45 -8.08
N VAL A 315 11.24 -0.09 -8.01
CA VAL A 315 11.69 1.30 -8.24
C VAL A 315 11.33 1.76 -9.65
N LEU A 316 11.59 0.94 -10.68
CA LEU A 316 11.20 1.21 -12.07
C LEU A 316 9.69 1.33 -12.24
N PHE A 317 8.91 0.47 -11.57
CA PHE A 317 7.45 0.52 -11.60
C PHE A 317 6.92 1.84 -11.03
N VAL A 318 7.43 2.26 -9.88
CA VAL A 318 7.00 3.52 -9.24
C VAL A 318 7.42 4.73 -10.07
N ALA A 319 8.65 4.75 -10.59
CA ALA A 319 9.11 5.81 -11.47
C ALA A 319 8.20 5.96 -12.71
N ALA A 320 7.79 4.82 -13.32
CA ALA A 320 6.88 4.84 -14.44
C ALA A 320 5.45 5.27 -14.06
N ALA A 321 4.97 4.91 -12.86
CA ALA A 321 3.68 5.37 -12.38
C ALA A 321 3.65 6.90 -12.18
N LEU A 322 4.73 7.47 -11.64
CA LEU A 322 4.90 8.92 -11.52
C LEU A 322 4.99 9.60 -12.89
N ALA A 323 5.76 9.03 -13.81
CA ALA A 323 5.89 9.52 -15.18
C ALA A 323 4.55 9.46 -15.94
N LEU A 324 3.78 8.39 -15.76
CA LEU A 324 2.45 8.26 -16.38
C LEU A 324 1.52 9.38 -15.93
N GLY A 325 1.49 9.69 -14.63
CA GLY A 325 0.73 10.82 -14.11
C GLY A 325 1.20 12.17 -14.68
N ALA A 326 2.51 12.39 -14.75
CA ALA A 326 3.08 13.60 -15.33
C ALA A 326 2.73 13.76 -16.83
N VAL A 327 2.83 12.68 -17.61
CA VAL A 327 2.50 12.66 -19.05
C VAL A 327 0.99 12.87 -19.28
N VAL A 328 0.14 12.28 -18.44
CA VAL A 328 -1.32 12.50 -18.48
C VAL A 328 -1.66 13.97 -18.21
N ASN A 329 -0.98 14.59 -17.24
CA ASN A 329 -1.16 16.01 -16.93
C ASN A 329 -0.68 16.92 -18.08
N GLU A 330 0.55 16.74 -18.54
CA GLU A 330 1.18 17.55 -19.59
C GLU A 330 0.42 17.47 -20.93
N SER A 331 -0.11 16.29 -21.28
CA SER A 331 -0.88 16.09 -22.51
C SER A 331 -2.28 16.69 -22.47
N GLY A 332 -2.77 17.17 -21.31
CA GLY A 332 -4.14 17.63 -21.11
C GLY A 332 -5.19 16.50 -21.01
N LEU A 333 -4.75 15.24 -21.08
CA LEU A 333 -5.65 14.08 -20.96
C LEU A 333 -6.33 14.02 -19.59
N GLY A 334 -5.64 14.49 -18.53
CA GLY A 334 -6.18 14.59 -17.20
C GLY A 334 -7.43 15.46 -17.11
N ALA A 335 -7.41 16.62 -17.73
CA ALA A 335 -8.56 17.54 -17.74
C ALA A 335 -9.77 16.94 -18.49
N VAL A 336 -9.55 16.29 -19.63
CA VAL A 336 -10.64 15.60 -20.38
C VAL A 336 -11.24 14.46 -19.56
N ALA A 337 -10.40 13.68 -18.89
CA ALA A 337 -10.87 12.60 -18.03
C ALA A 337 -11.61 13.14 -16.79
N ALA A 338 -11.14 14.24 -16.20
CA ALA A 338 -11.81 14.90 -15.08
C ALA A 338 -13.20 15.44 -15.50
N GLU A 339 -13.31 16.08 -16.66
CA GLU A 339 -14.61 16.54 -17.20
C GLU A 339 -15.58 15.37 -17.39
N PHE A 340 -15.11 14.26 -17.94
CA PHE A 340 -15.94 13.06 -18.09
C PHE A 340 -16.41 12.52 -16.72
N LEU A 341 -15.52 12.46 -15.71
CA LEU A 341 -15.87 12.03 -14.37
C LEU A 341 -16.86 12.97 -13.69
N GLN A 342 -16.72 14.30 -13.87
CA GLN A 342 -17.66 15.29 -13.34
C GLN A 342 -19.08 15.12 -13.93
N ARG A 343 -19.21 14.62 -15.14
CA ARG A 343 -20.52 14.32 -15.74
C ARG A 343 -21.15 13.04 -15.18
N LEU A 344 -20.33 12.10 -14.70
CA LEU A 344 -20.80 10.81 -14.15
C LEU A 344 -21.06 10.86 -12.66
N LEU A 345 -20.33 11.69 -11.94
CA LEU A 345 -20.38 11.75 -10.48
C LEU A 345 -21.24 12.94 -10.04
N PRO A 346 -22.04 12.81 -8.97
CA PRO A 346 -22.83 13.90 -8.41
C PRO A 346 -21.95 14.84 -7.59
N LEU A 347 -21.06 15.58 -8.25
CA LEU A 347 -20.12 16.51 -7.59
C LEU A 347 -20.72 17.91 -7.58
N HIS A 348 -20.90 18.47 -6.39
CA HIS A 348 -21.46 19.82 -6.23
C HIS A 348 -20.74 20.57 -5.10
N PRO A 349 -20.36 21.86 -5.29
CA PRO A 349 -19.81 22.65 -4.21
C PRO A 349 -20.75 22.72 -3.01
N GLY A 350 -20.20 22.49 -1.80
CA GLY A 350 -20.96 22.51 -0.55
C GLY A 350 -21.55 21.17 -0.10
N GLU A 351 -21.62 20.15 -0.97
CA GLU A 351 -22.13 18.82 -0.62
C GLU A 351 -21.00 17.88 -0.16
N SER A 352 -20.35 18.20 0.97
CA SER A 352 -19.11 17.54 1.39
C SER A 352 -19.23 16.00 1.54
N LEU A 353 -20.36 15.46 2.04
CA LEU A 353 -20.57 14.02 2.18
C LEU A 353 -20.68 13.33 0.81
N VAL A 354 -21.48 13.88 -0.09
CA VAL A 354 -21.70 13.30 -1.43
C VAL A 354 -20.40 13.34 -2.21
N ASN A 355 -19.68 14.47 -2.17
CA ASN A 355 -18.39 14.63 -2.80
C ASN A 355 -17.36 13.64 -2.25
N PHE A 356 -17.25 13.52 -0.92
CA PHE A 356 -16.34 12.59 -0.27
C PHE A 356 -16.63 11.13 -0.68
N LEU A 357 -17.89 10.69 -0.61
CA LEU A 357 -18.27 9.33 -0.99
C LEU A 357 -18.06 9.06 -2.48
N SER A 358 -18.34 10.05 -3.34
CA SER A 358 -18.14 9.94 -4.79
C SER A 358 -16.65 9.80 -5.14
N LEU A 359 -15.79 10.66 -4.59
CA LEU A 359 -14.36 10.64 -4.84
C LEU A 359 -13.70 9.37 -4.27
N THR A 360 -14.04 8.98 -3.04
CA THR A 360 -13.51 7.77 -2.42
C THR A 360 -14.01 6.51 -3.12
N GLY A 361 -15.30 6.47 -3.49
CA GLY A 361 -15.89 5.37 -4.27
C GLY A 361 -15.25 5.24 -5.65
N MET A 362 -15.07 6.34 -6.36
CA MET A 362 -14.36 6.39 -7.64
C MET A 362 -12.94 5.83 -7.52
N ALA A 363 -12.17 6.27 -6.52
CA ALA A 363 -10.82 5.78 -6.30
C ALA A 363 -10.79 4.27 -5.97
N GLY A 364 -11.77 3.78 -5.20
CA GLY A 364 -11.93 2.36 -4.92
C GLY A 364 -12.26 1.53 -6.17
N LEU A 365 -13.14 2.03 -7.03
CA LEU A 365 -13.48 1.39 -8.31
C LEU A 365 -12.31 1.44 -9.30
N MET A 366 -11.56 2.54 -9.32
CA MET A 366 -10.35 2.64 -10.15
C MET A 366 -9.33 1.55 -9.79
N GLY A 367 -9.21 1.19 -8.51
CA GLY A 367 -8.36 0.09 -8.05
C GLY A 367 -8.73 -1.28 -8.62
N LEU A 368 -9.97 -1.48 -9.10
CA LEU A 368 -10.37 -2.70 -9.82
C LEU A 368 -9.75 -2.79 -11.21
N VAL A 369 -9.52 -1.66 -11.83
CA VAL A 369 -8.99 -1.58 -13.20
C VAL A 369 -7.47 -1.47 -13.22
N THR A 370 -6.89 -0.69 -12.28
CA THR A 370 -5.46 -0.33 -12.33
C THR A 370 -4.60 -1.04 -11.28
N THR A 371 -5.19 -1.80 -10.34
CA THR A 371 -4.58 -2.17 -9.06
C THR A 371 -4.34 -0.95 -8.15
N ASN A 372 -4.10 -1.19 -6.84
CA ASN A 372 -4.00 -0.08 -5.88
C ASN A 372 -2.88 0.94 -6.16
N PRO A 373 -1.66 0.52 -6.57
CA PRO A 373 -0.61 1.47 -6.92
C PRO A 373 -0.91 2.35 -8.13
N GLY A 374 -1.75 1.88 -9.06
CA GLY A 374 -2.14 2.63 -10.26
C GLY A 374 -3.15 3.75 -9.98
N VAL A 375 -3.91 3.67 -8.88
CA VAL A 375 -4.94 4.65 -8.54
C VAL A 375 -4.37 6.08 -8.45
N PRO A 376 -3.35 6.35 -7.62
CA PRO A 376 -2.79 7.70 -7.54
C PRO A 376 -2.11 8.15 -8.83
N ALA A 377 -1.54 7.24 -9.61
CA ALA A 377 -0.95 7.60 -10.90
C ALA A 377 -1.97 8.17 -11.89
N VAL A 378 -3.23 7.68 -11.82
CA VAL A 378 -4.31 8.12 -12.71
C VAL A 378 -5.09 9.30 -12.14
N LEU A 379 -5.42 9.29 -10.84
CA LEU A 379 -6.33 10.28 -10.25
C LEU A 379 -5.63 11.55 -9.78
N THR A 380 -4.34 11.50 -9.42
CA THR A 380 -3.63 12.70 -8.94
C THR A 380 -3.57 13.82 -9.98
N PRO A 381 -3.32 13.56 -11.29
CA PRO A 381 -3.37 14.60 -12.32
C PRO A 381 -4.70 15.33 -12.43
N MET A 382 -5.80 14.67 -12.05
CA MET A 382 -7.16 15.22 -12.13
C MET A 382 -7.59 15.97 -10.88
N ALA A 383 -6.78 15.92 -9.82
CA ALA A 383 -7.17 16.44 -8.51
C ALA A 383 -7.52 17.94 -8.50
N PRO A 384 -6.84 18.84 -9.22
CA PRO A 384 -7.22 20.25 -9.28
C PRO A 384 -8.63 20.49 -9.84
N ASP A 385 -8.98 19.78 -10.95
CA ASP A 385 -10.28 19.92 -11.58
C ASP A 385 -11.41 19.35 -10.70
N LEU A 386 -11.13 18.25 -9.99
CA LEU A 386 -12.05 17.66 -9.02
C LEU A 386 -12.20 18.56 -7.78
N ALA A 387 -11.16 19.24 -7.35
CA ALA A 387 -11.21 20.22 -6.27
C ALA A 387 -12.09 21.41 -6.67
N ALA A 388 -11.92 21.93 -7.87
CA ALA A 388 -12.76 23.01 -8.39
C ALA A 388 -14.24 22.60 -8.49
N ALA A 389 -14.53 21.36 -8.93
CA ALA A 389 -15.89 20.83 -9.05
C ALA A 389 -16.60 20.61 -7.71
N THR A 390 -15.86 20.25 -6.67
CA THR A 390 -16.40 19.92 -5.34
C THR A 390 -16.36 21.06 -4.35
N GLY A 391 -15.51 22.07 -4.59
CA GLY A 391 -15.19 23.12 -3.62
C GLY A 391 -14.36 22.67 -2.43
N LEU A 392 -13.81 21.43 -2.47
CA LEU A 392 -12.89 20.91 -1.47
C LEU A 392 -11.46 21.42 -1.71
N SER A 393 -10.62 21.44 -0.67
CA SER A 393 -9.20 21.73 -0.86
C SER A 393 -8.52 20.65 -1.72
N LEU A 394 -7.47 21.02 -2.43
CA LEU A 394 -6.69 20.10 -3.24
C LEU A 394 -6.16 18.93 -2.40
N GLU A 395 -5.66 19.23 -1.21
CA GLU A 395 -5.16 18.23 -0.26
C GLU A 395 -6.27 17.25 0.16
N ALA A 396 -7.48 17.73 0.41
CA ALA A 396 -8.61 16.87 0.76
C ALA A 396 -8.96 15.92 -0.39
N VAL A 397 -9.02 16.42 -1.63
CA VAL A 397 -9.26 15.61 -2.82
C VAL A 397 -8.16 14.55 -3.01
N LEU A 398 -6.90 14.92 -2.85
CA LEU A 398 -5.78 13.98 -2.90
C LEU A 398 -5.90 12.90 -1.83
N MET A 399 -6.26 13.26 -0.60
CA MET A 399 -6.41 12.32 0.51
C MET A 399 -7.62 11.37 0.35
N THR A 400 -8.68 11.75 -0.38
CA THR A 400 -9.79 10.81 -0.68
C THR A 400 -9.34 9.58 -1.44
N GLN A 401 -8.27 9.69 -2.24
CA GLN A 401 -7.70 8.55 -2.95
C GLN A 401 -7.20 7.46 -1.99
N VAL A 402 -6.66 7.85 -0.82
CA VAL A 402 -6.18 6.92 0.22
C VAL A 402 -7.32 6.04 0.72
N VAL A 403 -8.45 6.64 1.04
CA VAL A 403 -9.65 5.92 1.50
C VAL A 403 -10.14 4.96 0.40
N GLY A 404 -10.10 5.43 -0.85
CA GLY A 404 -10.47 4.64 -2.03
C GLY A 404 -9.57 3.43 -2.24
N PHE A 405 -8.26 3.62 -2.44
CA PHE A 405 -7.37 2.49 -2.72
C PHE A 405 -7.12 1.59 -1.49
N ALA A 406 -7.37 2.09 -0.27
CA ALA A 406 -7.41 1.24 0.92
C ALA A 406 -8.63 0.30 0.93
N THR A 407 -9.65 0.53 0.08
CA THR A 407 -10.85 -0.29 -0.02
C THR A 407 -10.62 -1.41 -1.04
N VAL A 408 -9.94 -2.46 -0.58
CA VAL A 408 -9.63 -3.63 -1.42
C VAL A 408 -10.84 -4.54 -1.53
N ILE A 409 -11.31 -4.79 -2.75
CA ILE A 409 -12.45 -5.64 -3.06
C ILE A 409 -11.95 -7.04 -3.43
N PHE A 410 -11.02 -7.13 -4.39
CA PHE A 410 -10.46 -8.39 -4.83
C PHE A 410 -8.98 -8.52 -4.46
N PRO A 411 -8.52 -9.71 -4.06
CA PRO A 411 -7.14 -9.94 -3.62
C PRO A 411 -6.05 -9.58 -4.65
N TYR A 412 -6.35 -9.63 -5.94
CA TYR A 412 -5.38 -9.30 -6.99
C TYR A 412 -4.97 -7.83 -7.02
N GLN A 413 -5.79 -6.93 -6.45
CA GLN A 413 -5.48 -5.50 -6.37
C GLN A 413 -4.21 -5.22 -5.54
N VAL A 414 -3.82 -6.17 -4.68
CA VAL A 414 -2.74 -6.04 -3.71
C VAL A 414 -1.75 -7.19 -3.85
N GLY A 415 -0.65 -6.96 -4.55
CA GLY A 415 0.39 -7.98 -4.78
C GLY A 415 0.89 -8.70 -3.50
N PRO A 416 1.17 -8.01 -2.40
CA PRO A 416 1.55 -8.64 -1.13
C PRO A 416 0.60 -9.71 -0.59
N PHE A 417 -0.68 -9.70 -0.94
CA PHE A 417 -1.63 -10.75 -0.53
C PHE A 417 -1.30 -12.11 -1.14
N VAL A 418 -0.88 -12.11 -2.41
CA VAL A 418 -0.48 -13.33 -3.11
C VAL A 418 0.69 -13.98 -2.37
N LEU A 419 1.73 -13.21 -2.07
CA LEU A 419 2.90 -13.70 -1.35
C LEU A 419 2.55 -14.19 0.07
N ALA A 420 1.78 -13.43 0.83
CA ALA A 420 1.40 -13.82 2.20
C ALA A 420 0.64 -15.15 2.22
N MET A 421 -0.31 -15.34 1.29
CA MET A 421 -1.05 -16.60 1.19
C MET A 421 -0.17 -17.76 0.70
N GLN A 422 0.79 -17.52 -0.20
CA GLN A 422 1.78 -18.53 -0.59
C GLN A 422 2.66 -18.95 0.59
N LEU A 423 3.14 -18.01 1.40
CA LEU A 423 3.93 -18.30 2.60
C LEU A 423 3.13 -19.07 3.66
N SER A 424 1.82 -18.85 3.76
CA SER A 424 0.95 -19.59 4.67
C SER A 424 0.63 -21.01 4.20
N GLY A 425 0.82 -21.31 2.91
CA GLY A 425 0.38 -22.54 2.26
C GLY A 425 -1.12 -22.64 2.02
N GLU A 426 -1.87 -21.52 2.17
CA GLU A 426 -3.31 -21.46 2.01
C GLU A 426 -3.70 -20.80 0.68
N LYS A 427 -4.94 -21.06 0.21
CA LYS A 427 -5.40 -20.56 -1.09
C LYS A 427 -5.77 -19.07 -1.03
N LEU A 428 -5.32 -18.28 -2.02
CA LEU A 428 -5.65 -16.86 -2.15
C LEU A 428 -7.17 -16.58 -2.16
N GLY A 429 -7.97 -17.51 -2.68
CA GLY A 429 -9.44 -17.37 -2.70
C GLY A 429 -10.10 -17.23 -1.33
N HIS A 430 -9.44 -17.69 -0.25
CA HIS A 430 -9.97 -17.51 1.11
C HIS A 430 -9.98 -16.03 1.55
N VAL A 431 -9.06 -15.22 1.05
CA VAL A 431 -9.00 -13.78 1.32
C VAL A 431 -10.26 -13.08 0.83
N LEU A 432 -10.84 -13.52 -0.30
CA LEU A 432 -12.05 -12.95 -0.88
C LEU A 432 -13.26 -13.03 0.07
N ARG A 433 -13.34 -14.07 0.90
CA ARG A 433 -14.42 -14.23 1.89
C ARG A 433 -14.42 -13.10 2.94
N ILE A 434 -13.28 -12.44 3.15
CA ILE A 434 -13.17 -11.28 4.05
C ILE A 434 -13.18 -9.98 3.27
N THR A 435 -12.47 -9.87 2.14
CA THR A 435 -12.34 -8.59 1.43
C THR A 435 -13.67 -8.08 0.89
N LEU A 436 -14.56 -8.97 0.41
CA LEU A 436 -15.88 -8.56 -0.07
C LEU A 436 -16.76 -7.94 1.02
N PRO A 437 -17.06 -8.62 2.15
CA PRO A 437 -17.85 -8.00 3.21
C PRO A 437 -17.13 -6.82 3.87
N LEU A 438 -15.79 -6.85 3.97
CA LEU A 438 -15.02 -5.74 4.50
C LEU A 438 -15.10 -4.50 3.58
N ALA A 439 -15.06 -4.67 2.26
CA ALA A 439 -15.23 -3.58 1.31
C ALA A 439 -16.65 -2.97 1.41
N ALA A 440 -17.68 -3.81 1.49
CA ALA A 440 -19.05 -3.34 1.70
C ALA A 440 -19.17 -2.56 3.02
N LEU A 441 -18.66 -3.09 4.13
CA LEU A 441 -18.66 -2.39 5.43
C LEU A 441 -17.78 -1.14 5.40
N THR A 442 -16.69 -1.14 4.64
CA THR A 442 -15.88 0.07 4.44
C THR A 442 -16.72 1.14 3.75
N PHE A 443 -17.41 0.81 2.67
CA PHE A 443 -18.21 1.77 1.91
C PHE A 443 -19.40 2.32 2.73
N PHE A 444 -20.16 1.42 3.38
CA PHE A 444 -21.40 1.81 4.06
C PHE A 444 -21.23 2.28 5.51
N LEU A 445 -20.14 1.90 6.18
CA LEU A 445 -19.91 2.23 7.59
C LEU A 445 -18.64 3.07 7.79
N LEU A 446 -17.49 2.60 7.27
CA LEU A 446 -16.22 3.27 7.57
C LEU A 446 -16.01 4.55 6.77
N MET A 447 -16.45 4.65 5.51
CA MET A 447 -16.35 5.90 4.75
C MET A 447 -17.21 7.03 5.35
N PRO A 448 -18.49 6.82 5.74
CA PRO A 448 -19.23 7.84 6.50
C PRO A 448 -18.58 8.20 7.83
N LEU A 449 -18.01 7.23 8.54
CA LEU A 449 -17.27 7.50 9.78
C LEU A 449 -16.00 8.32 9.52
N ASP A 450 -15.29 8.02 8.43
CA ASP A 450 -14.08 8.74 8.02
C ASP A 450 -14.41 10.18 7.60
N TRP A 451 -15.50 10.39 6.86
CA TRP A 451 -16.02 11.70 6.54
C TRP A 451 -16.33 12.52 7.82
N LEU A 452 -16.98 11.91 8.81
CA LEU A 452 -17.24 12.58 10.10
C LEU A 452 -15.94 12.93 10.81
N TRP A 453 -14.97 12.03 10.82
CA TRP A 453 -13.65 12.24 11.40
C TRP A 453 -12.91 13.40 10.72
N TRP A 454 -12.93 13.46 9.38
CA TRP A 454 -12.31 14.54 8.62
C TRP A 454 -12.96 15.90 8.89
N ARG A 455 -14.28 15.93 9.03
CA ARG A 455 -14.99 17.16 9.46
C ARG A 455 -14.56 17.62 10.85
N MET A 456 -14.41 16.71 11.80
CA MET A 456 -13.93 17.04 13.16
C MET A 456 -12.51 17.61 13.15
N LEU A 457 -11.68 17.22 12.19
CA LEU A 457 -10.33 17.73 11.98
C LEU A 457 -10.27 19.02 11.14
N GLY A 458 -11.39 19.47 10.57
CA GLY A 458 -11.45 20.68 9.73
C GLY A 458 -10.90 20.48 8.30
N TRP A 459 -10.94 19.27 7.78
CA TRP A 459 -10.52 18.97 6.40
C TRP A 459 -11.67 19.12 5.38
N LEU A 460 -12.94 19.05 5.84
CA LEU A 460 -14.15 19.10 5.02
C LEU A 460 -15.13 20.15 5.53
#